data_0c1cbcbcd136f70e88371b733c065100
#
_entry.id   0c1cbcbcd136f70e88371b733c065100
#
_cell.length_a   1.000
_cell.length_b   1.000
_cell.length_c   1.000
_cell.angle_alpha   90.00
_cell.angle_beta   90.00
_cell.angle_gamma   90.00
#
_symmetry.space_group_name_H-M   'P 1'
#
loop_
_entity.id
_entity.type
_entity.pdbx_description
1 polymer ?
#
loop_
_entity_poly.entity_id
_entity_poly.type
_entity_poly.pdbx_seq_one_letter_code
_entity_poly.pdbx_strand_id
1 'polypeptide(L)'
;TTEKDGFELQEEITYIVLYDGQEYFATASYMQSLAASWGMLDLVSENIFVPYSLYIVEELNVQAPVSFGCTDSLYVEYDSNANIDNGSCVTLVISGCMDVAASNFDAEANTEDGSCEYLGCTDSNYLEYWSYNAIESAITEPAIIPNVDDGSCLTLIVYGCTDVSAFNYLLEANVNDDSCIAVVEGCTDETMFNYFHEI
;
A
#
# COMPACT_ATOMS: atom_id res chain seq x y z
N THR A 1 -20.89 -23.39 -35.19
CA THR A 1 -19.65 -22.63 -35.01
C THR A 1 -18.65 -23.23 -35.96
N THR A 2 -18.44 -22.61 -37.10
CA THR A 2 -17.34 -22.94 -38.04
C THR A 2 -16.07 -22.41 -37.35
N GLU A 3 -15.24 -23.31 -36.81
CA GLU A 3 -13.86 -23.00 -36.48
C GLU A 3 -13.21 -22.48 -37.77
N LYS A 4 -12.69 -21.24 -37.72
CA LYS A 4 -11.95 -20.65 -38.83
C LYS A 4 -10.53 -21.20 -38.76
N ASP A 5 -10.25 -22.19 -39.56
CA ASP A 5 -8.89 -22.74 -39.66
C ASP A 5 -8.08 -21.86 -40.63
N GLY A 6 -7.29 -20.91 -40.07
CA GLY A 6 -6.33 -20.11 -40.82
C GLY A 6 -6.41 -18.61 -40.58
N PHE A 7 -5.42 -17.88 -41.08
CA PHE A 7 -5.29 -16.43 -40.95
C PHE A 7 -6.23 -15.69 -41.92
N GLU A 8 -6.70 -14.52 -41.49
CA GLU A 8 -7.44 -13.60 -42.38
C GLU A 8 -6.48 -12.76 -43.23
N LEU A 9 -7.03 -12.18 -44.34
CA LEU A 9 -6.25 -11.26 -45.16
C LEU A 9 -5.80 -10.04 -44.31
N GLN A 10 -4.51 -9.72 -44.32
CA GLN A 10 -3.87 -8.64 -43.56
C GLN A 10 -3.85 -8.85 -42.06
N GLU A 11 -4.02 -10.06 -41.58
CA GLU A 11 -3.79 -10.39 -40.16
C GLU A 11 -2.31 -10.38 -39.84
N GLU A 12 -1.95 -9.79 -38.69
CA GLU A 12 -0.57 -9.73 -38.24
C GLU A 12 -0.10 -11.12 -37.77
N ILE A 13 1.09 -11.53 -38.22
CA ILE A 13 1.71 -12.80 -37.82
C ILE A 13 2.63 -12.56 -36.66
N THR A 14 2.28 -13.13 -35.48
CA THR A 14 3.14 -13.14 -34.30
C THR A 14 3.88 -14.46 -34.21
N TYR A 15 5.21 -14.41 -34.10
CA TYR A 15 6.06 -15.58 -33.93
C TYR A 15 6.34 -15.83 -32.45
N ILE A 16 6.23 -17.09 -32.04
CA ILE A 16 6.63 -17.55 -30.72
C ILE A 16 7.76 -18.58 -30.90
N VAL A 17 8.90 -18.32 -30.26
CA VAL A 17 10.07 -19.20 -30.28
C VAL A 17 10.17 -19.89 -28.93
N LEU A 18 10.27 -21.23 -28.93
CA LEU A 18 10.55 -22.03 -27.74
C LEU A 18 12.06 -22.20 -27.59
N TYR A 19 12.62 -21.70 -26.49
CA TYR A 19 14.03 -21.88 -26.17
C TYR A 19 14.19 -22.27 -24.69
N ASP A 20 14.89 -23.35 -24.42
CA ASP A 20 15.12 -23.91 -23.07
C ASP A 20 13.82 -24.09 -22.25
N GLY A 21 12.72 -24.48 -22.93
CA GLY A 21 11.42 -24.68 -22.32
C GLY A 21 10.63 -23.39 -22.03
N GLN A 22 11.15 -22.23 -22.39
CA GLN A 22 10.52 -20.92 -22.27
C GLN A 22 10.10 -20.41 -23.64
N GLU A 23 8.88 -19.83 -23.72
CA GLU A 23 8.37 -19.19 -24.92
C GLU A 23 8.77 -17.71 -24.96
N TYR A 24 9.14 -17.24 -26.17
CA TYR A 24 9.57 -15.87 -26.41
C TYR A 24 8.86 -15.30 -27.62
N PHE A 25 8.48 -14.04 -27.55
CA PHE A 25 8.06 -13.31 -28.73
C PHE A 25 9.24 -13.10 -29.68
N ALA A 26 8.98 -13.24 -30.98
CA ALA A 26 9.94 -12.96 -32.01
C ALA A 26 9.33 -12.16 -33.15
N THR A 27 10.15 -11.26 -33.70
CA THR A 27 9.85 -10.58 -34.96
C THR A 27 10.68 -11.22 -36.07
N ALA A 28 10.09 -11.33 -37.27
CA ALA A 28 10.78 -11.90 -38.43
C ALA A 28 11.17 -10.81 -39.41
N SER A 29 12.39 -10.87 -39.95
CA SER A 29 12.74 -10.19 -41.19
C SER A 29 12.64 -11.14 -42.34
N TYR A 30 12.23 -10.61 -43.48
CA TYR A 30 11.97 -11.42 -44.69
C TYR A 30 12.90 -11.06 -45.84
N MET A 31 13.25 -12.05 -46.62
CA MET A 31 14.07 -11.86 -47.83
C MET A 31 13.31 -11.03 -48.91
N GLN A 32 13.58 -9.76 -48.95
CA GLN A 32 13.01 -8.87 -49.98
C GLN A 32 13.57 -9.14 -51.38
N SER A 33 14.77 -9.66 -51.52
CA SER A 33 15.44 -9.84 -52.82
C SER A 33 14.80 -10.88 -53.74
N LEU A 34 14.11 -11.88 -53.17
CA LEU A 34 13.38 -12.88 -53.96
C LEU A 34 12.02 -12.36 -54.41
N ALA A 35 11.35 -11.54 -53.60
CA ALA A 35 10.07 -10.95 -53.98
C ALA A 35 10.19 -10.01 -55.18
N ALA A 36 11.25 -9.21 -55.25
CA ALA A 36 11.50 -8.30 -56.39
C ALA A 36 11.78 -9.03 -57.71
N SER A 37 12.47 -10.19 -57.68
CA SER A 37 12.82 -10.96 -58.88
C SER A 37 11.62 -11.72 -59.49
N TRP A 38 10.54 -11.92 -58.73
CA TRP A 38 9.33 -12.64 -59.18
C TRP A 38 8.13 -11.72 -59.43
N GLY A 39 8.32 -10.40 -59.39
CA GLY A 39 7.24 -9.42 -59.61
C GLY A 39 6.20 -9.35 -58.49
N MET A 40 6.45 -9.92 -57.35
CA MET A 40 5.66 -9.82 -56.11
C MET A 40 6.15 -8.63 -55.28
N LEU A 41 5.98 -7.44 -55.82
CA LEU A 41 6.36 -6.18 -55.22
C LEU A 41 5.54 -5.90 -53.94
N ASP A 42 6.22 -5.56 -52.88
CA ASP A 42 5.75 -4.87 -51.69
C ASP A 42 4.82 -5.59 -50.68
N LEU A 43 4.60 -6.89 -50.77
CA LEU A 43 3.68 -7.59 -49.88
C LEU A 43 4.34 -8.22 -48.64
N VAL A 44 5.66 -8.16 -48.52
CA VAL A 44 6.42 -8.91 -47.51
C VAL A 44 7.23 -8.01 -46.57
N SER A 45 7.00 -6.69 -46.59
CA SER A 45 7.74 -5.75 -45.73
C SER A 45 7.17 -5.63 -44.32
N GLU A 46 6.04 -6.21 -44.04
CA GLU A 46 5.33 -6.14 -42.76
C GLU A 46 4.90 -7.55 -42.34
N ASN A 47 4.80 -7.81 -41.03
CA ASN A 47 4.32 -9.08 -40.49
C ASN A 47 2.81 -9.29 -40.71
N ILE A 48 2.39 -9.22 -41.99
CA ILE A 48 0.99 -9.31 -42.37
C ILE A 48 0.78 -10.55 -43.25
N PHE A 49 -0.25 -11.33 -42.93
CA PHE A 49 -0.61 -12.50 -43.70
C PHE A 49 -1.23 -12.11 -45.05
N VAL A 50 -0.63 -12.60 -46.15
CA VAL A 50 -1.17 -12.52 -47.49
C VAL A 50 -1.38 -13.95 -48.02
N PRO A 51 -2.61 -14.38 -48.32
CA PRO A 51 -2.89 -15.73 -48.86
C PRO A 51 -2.08 -16.04 -50.10
N TYR A 52 -1.61 -17.28 -50.21
CA TYR A 52 -0.84 -17.80 -51.36
C TYR A 52 0.56 -17.19 -51.55
N SER A 53 1.07 -16.44 -50.56
CA SER A 53 2.44 -15.92 -50.62
C SER A 53 3.40 -16.89 -49.94
N LEU A 54 4.64 -16.95 -50.49
CA LEU A 54 5.73 -17.69 -49.89
C LEU A 54 6.56 -16.73 -49.02
N TYR A 55 6.59 -16.97 -47.71
CA TYR A 55 7.38 -16.19 -46.76
C TYR A 55 8.70 -16.92 -46.48
N ILE A 56 9.81 -16.27 -46.75
CA ILE A 56 11.14 -16.77 -46.36
C ILE A 56 11.67 -15.89 -45.25
N VAL A 57 11.69 -16.45 -44.04
CA VAL A 57 12.25 -15.76 -42.84
C VAL A 57 13.75 -15.76 -42.97
N GLU A 58 14.37 -14.59 -42.99
CA GLU A 58 15.81 -14.40 -43.03
C GLU A 58 16.40 -14.39 -41.60
N GLU A 59 15.71 -13.74 -40.66
CA GLU A 59 16.13 -13.64 -39.29
C GLU A 59 14.92 -13.59 -38.36
N LEU A 60 15.01 -14.29 -37.22
CA LEU A 60 14.08 -14.18 -36.11
C LEU A 60 14.75 -13.44 -34.95
N ASN A 61 14.26 -12.25 -34.65
CA ASN A 61 14.77 -11.47 -33.54
C ASN A 61 13.89 -11.72 -32.30
N VAL A 62 14.44 -12.44 -31.32
CA VAL A 62 13.77 -12.81 -30.08
C VAL A 62 13.80 -11.62 -29.11
N GLN A 63 12.64 -11.17 -28.63
CA GLN A 63 12.54 -9.95 -27.83
C GLN A 63 12.39 -10.21 -26.31
N ALA A 64 11.32 -10.87 -25.93
CA ALA A 64 10.99 -11.06 -24.52
C ALA A 64 10.37 -12.44 -24.25
N PRO A 65 10.52 -13.00 -23.05
CA PRO A 65 9.76 -14.19 -22.66
C PRO A 65 8.26 -13.92 -22.74
N VAL A 66 7.52 -14.93 -23.19
CA VAL A 66 6.05 -14.90 -23.18
C VAL A 66 5.58 -15.13 -21.75
N SER A 67 4.79 -14.23 -21.23
CA SER A 67 4.14 -14.34 -19.92
C SER A 67 2.66 -14.03 -20.05
N PHE A 68 1.83 -15.00 -19.71
CA PHE A 68 0.38 -14.85 -19.74
C PHE A 68 -0.16 -14.36 -18.40
N GLY A 69 -1.08 -13.41 -18.45
CA GLY A 69 -1.73 -12.86 -17.25
C GLY A 69 -2.70 -11.74 -17.60
N CYS A 70 -3.27 -11.11 -16.60
CA CYS A 70 -4.02 -9.87 -16.79
C CYS A 70 -3.06 -8.71 -17.08
N THR A 71 -3.21 -8.05 -18.22
CA THR A 71 -2.36 -6.94 -18.65
C THR A 71 -2.95 -5.57 -18.37
N ASP A 72 -4.18 -5.50 -17.84
CA ASP A 72 -4.86 -4.24 -17.53
C ASP A 72 -4.74 -3.91 -16.03
N SER A 73 -4.06 -2.81 -15.70
CA SER A 73 -3.84 -2.34 -14.34
C SER A 73 -5.10 -1.86 -13.61
N LEU A 74 -6.24 -1.79 -14.29
CA LEU A 74 -7.53 -1.49 -13.68
C LEU A 74 -8.15 -2.70 -12.95
N TYR A 75 -7.52 -3.88 -13.05
CA TYR A 75 -7.99 -5.11 -12.42
C TYR A 75 -7.07 -5.59 -11.30
N VAL A 76 -7.67 -6.22 -10.29
CA VAL A 76 -6.94 -6.77 -9.13
C VAL A 76 -5.96 -7.86 -9.55
N GLU A 77 -6.30 -8.60 -10.59
CA GLU A 77 -5.50 -9.69 -11.15
C GLU A 77 -4.34 -9.21 -12.02
N TYR A 78 -4.12 -7.90 -12.14
CA TYR A 78 -3.04 -7.32 -12.94
C TYR A 78 -1.67 -7.94 -12.58
N ASP A 79 -0.97 -8.41 -13.61
CA ASP A 79 0.40 -8.89 -13.50
C ASP A 79 1.31 -8.03 -14.39
N SER A 80 2.20 -7.26 -13.76
CA SER A 80 3.16 -6.39 -14.46
C SER A 80 4.17 -7.14 -15.32
N ASN A 81 4.31 -8.47 -15.15
CA ASN A 81 5.18 -9.31 -15.97
C ASN A 81 4.43 -9.91 -17.15
N ALA A 82 3.10 -9.89 -17.16
CA ALA A 82 2.31 -10.38 -18.26
C ALA A 82 2.46 -9.47 -19.48
N ASN A 83 2.66 -10.09 -20.64
CA ASN A 83 2.70 -9.41 -21.93
C ASN A 83 1.68 -9.97 -22.96
N ILE A 84 0.94 -11.00 -22.54
CA ILE A 84 -0.24 -11.51 -23.27
C ILE A 84 -1.39 -11.61 -22.27
N ASP A 85 -2.49 -10.95 -22.59
CA ASP A 85 -3.74 -11.11 -21.85
C ASP A 85 -4.31 -12.50 -22.09
N ASN A 86 -4.57 -13.23 -21.01
CA ASN A 86 -5.14 -14.57 -21.01
C ASN A 86 -6.63 -14.57 -20.61
N GLY A 87 -7.26 -13.39 -20.49
CA GLY A 87 -8.65 -13.22 -20.07
C GLY A 87 -8.84 -13.38 -18.55
N SER A 88 -7.78 -13.29 -17.74
CA SER A 88 -7.87 -13.37 -16.29
C SER A 88 -8.27 -12.08 -15.60
N CYS A 89 -8.37 -10.96 -16.32
CA CYS A 89 -8.88 -9.68 -15.81
C CYS A 89 -10.38 -9.80 -15.52
N VAL A 90 -10.80 -9.95 -14.26
CA VAL A 90 -12.21 -10.17 -13.89
C VAL A 90 -12.71 -9.23 -12.80
N THR A 91 -11.84 -8.80 -11.87
CA THR A 91 -12.21 -7.99 -10.72
C THR A 91 -11.69 -6.57 -10.84
N LEU A 92 -12.56 -5.60 -11.13
CA LEU A 92 -12.17 -4.19 -11.17
C LEU A 92 -11.61 -3.75 -9.81
N VAL A 93 -10.57 -2.93 -9.84
CA VAL A 93 -10.05 -2.25 -8.66
C VAL A 93 -11.05 -1.18 -8.22
N ILE A 94 -11.51 -1.28 -6.98
CA ILE A 94 -12.30 -0.26 -6.29
C ILE A 94 -11.45 0.20 -5.12
N SER A 95 -10.84 1.38 -5.28
CA SER A 95 -9.96 1.96 -4.25
C SER A 95 -10.79 2.70 -3.21
N GLY A 96 -10.42 2.55 -1.93
CA GLY A 96 -11.07 3.22 -0.81
C GLY A 96 -10.54 2.71 0.52
N CYS A 97 -11.05 3.28 1.61
CA CYS A 97 -10.70 2.83 2.96
C CYS A 97 -11.35 1.49 3.29
N MET A 98 -10.54 0.47 3.57
CA MET A 98 -11.00 -0.88 3.93
C MET A 98 -11.06 -1.14 5.43
N ASP A 99 -10.66 -0.18 6.28
CA ASP A 99 -10.74 -0.32 7.73
C ASP A 99 -12.14 0.05 8.26
N VAL A 100 -12.83 -0.93 8.85
CA VAL A 100 -14.17 -0.74 9.45
C VAL A 100 -14.20 0.24 10.62
N ALA A 101 -13.04 0.56 11.21
CA ALA A 101 -12.92 1.54 12.29
C ALA A 101 -12.82 2.97 11.77
N ALA A 102 -12.55 3.18 10.50
CA ALA A 102 -12.48 4.50 9.88
C ALA A 102 -13.89 5.10 9.65
N SER A 103 -13.97 6.42 9.72
CA SER A 103 -15.23 7.14 9.52
C SER A 103 -15.71 7.10 8.07
N ASN A 104 -14.79 6.92 7.13
CA ASN A 104 -15.02 6.83 5.69
C ASN A 104 -14.83 5.41 5.15
N PHE A 105 -15.04 4.37 6.00
CA PHE A 105 -15.01 2.99 5.54
C PHE A 105 -15.89 2.76 4.31
N ASP A 106 -15.32 2.16 3.28
CA ASP A 106 -16.02 1.77 2.06
C ASP A 106 -16.10 0.24 1.96
N ALA A 107 -17.31 -0.29 2.11
CA ALA A 107 -17.56 -1.75 2.04
C ALA A 107 -17.42 -2.32 0.62
N GLU A 108 -17.42 -1.48 -0.42
CA GLU A 108 -17.24 -1.89 -1.82
C GLU A 108 -15.77 -1.88 -2.25
N ALA A 109 -14.90 -1.17 -1.49
CA ALA A 109 -13.48 -1.15 -1.76
C ALA A 109 -12.86 -2.54 -1.64
N ASN A 110 -12.00 -2.87 -2.60
CA ASN A 110 -11.19 -4.09 -2.62
C ASN A 110 -9.69 -3.82 -2.70
N THR A 111 -9.32 -2.54 -2.67
CA THR A 111 -7.93 -2.09 -2.69
C THR A 111 -7.79 -0.89 -1.78
N GLU A 112 -6.92 -1.02 -0.76
CA GLU A 112 -6.63 0.06 0.17
C GLU A 112 -5.86 1.18 -0.52
N ASP A 113 -6.34 2.43 -0.41
CA ASP A 113 -5.74 3.60 -1.03
C ASP A 113 -5.11 4.58 -0.03
N GLY A 114 -5.13 4.25 1.26
CA GLY A 114 -4.62 5.07 2.34
C GLY A 114 -5.51 6.27 2.71
N SER A 115 -6.75 6.29 2.24
CA SER A 115 -7.69 7.39 2.50
C SER A 115 -8.43 7.29 3.83
N CYS A 116 -8.13 6.28 4.68
CA CYS A 116 -8.83 6.06 5.94
C CYS A 116 -8.76 7.27 6.87
N GLU A 117 -9.93 7.72 7.32
CA GLU A 117 -10.10 8.84 8.23
C GLU A 117 -10.51 8.35 9.63
N TYR A 118 -9.70 8.67 10.62
CA TYR A 118 -9.97 8.39 12.03
C TYR A 118 -10.22 9.69 12.76
N LEU A 119 -11.47 9.90 13.16
CA LEU A 119 -11.91 11.10 13.85
C LEU A 119 -11.44 11.09 15.31
N GLY A 120 -11.00 12.24 15.81
CA GLY A 120 -10.60 12.42 17.20
C GLY A 120 -9.71 13.63 17.39
N CYS A 121 -9.21 13.81 18.63
CA CYS A 121 -8.22 14.84 18.91
C CYS A 121 -6.88 14.49 18.25
N THR A 122 -6.36 15.38 17.40
CA THR A 122 -5.09 15.18 16.69
C THR A 122 -3.90 15.87 17.36
N ASP A 123 -4.12 16.62 18.45
CA ASP A 123 -3.07 17.33 19.20
C ASP A 123 -2.65 16.55 20.45
N SER A 124 -1.41 16.07 20.47
CA SER A 124 -0.84 15.30 21.58
C SER A 124 -0.66 16.09 22.89
N ASN A 125 -0.92 17.40 22.90
CA ASN A 125 -0.94 18.18 24.14
C ASN A 125 -2.26 18.03 24.92
N TYR A 126 -3.25 17.33 24.36
CA TYR A 126 -4.54 17.11 24.99
C TYR A 126 -4.72 15.65 25.40
N LEU A 127 -5.45 15.43 26.52
CA LEU A 127 -5.73 14.07 27.03
C LEU A 127 -6.49 13.20 26.05
N GLU A 128 -7.37 13.80 25.29
CA GLU A 128 -8.25 13.11 24.34
C GLU A 128 -7.49 12.52 23.14
N TYR A 129 -6.25 12.95 22.89
CA TYR A 129 -5.36 12.30 21.91
C TYR A 129 -4.88 10.92 22.41
N TRP A 130 -4.73 10.75 23.72
CA TRP A 130 -4.12 9.59 24.35
C TRP A 130 -5.16 8.61 24.89
N SER A 131 -4.76 7.35 25.09
CA SER A 131 -5.51 6.41 25.93
C SER A 131 -5.22 6.72 27.39
N TYR A 132 -6.13 7.49 28.03
CA TYR A 132 -5.95 7.98 29.40
C TYR A 132 -6.52 7.01 30.45
N ASN A 133 -5.69 6.62 31.41
CA ASN A 133 -6.11 5.87 32.61
C ASN A 133 -6.30 6.81 33.82
N ALA A 134 -7.55 7.11 34.14
CA ALA A 134 -7.89 8.03 35.22
C ALA A 134 -7.50 7.52 36.63
N ILE A 135 -7.33 6.19 36.85
CA ILE A 135 -6.96 5.61 38.14
C ILE A 135 -5.47 5.84 38.43
N GLU A 136 -4.64 5.67 37.37
CA GLU A 136 -3.19 5.80 37.49
C GLU A 136 -2.71 7.21 37.10
N SER A 137 -3.62 8.07 36.61
CA SER A 137 -3.28 9.38 36.03
C SER A 137 -2.17 9.27 34.97
N ALA A 138 -2.26 8.23 34.13
CA ALA A 138 -1.27 7.87 33.13
C ALA A 138 -1.86 7.93 31.73
N ILE A 139 -1.01 8.23 30.75
CA ILE A 139 -1.33 8.24 29.32
C ILE A 139 -0.52 7.18 28.59
N THR A 140 -1.12 6.57 27.58
CA THR A 140 -0.46 5.61 26.68
C THR A 140 -0.83 5.94 25.23
N GLU A 141 -0.05 5.44 24.28
CA GLU A 141 -0.37 5.58 22.87
C GLU A 141 -1.76 4.99 22.56
N PRO A 142 -2.59 5.67 21.78
CA PRO A 142 -3.89 5.15 21.37
C PRO A 142 -3.71 3.96 20.40
N ALA A 143 -4.67 3.04 20.41
CA ALA A 143 -4.68 1.89 19.49
C ALA A 143 -4.83 2.33 18.02
N ILE A 144 -5.55 3.43 17.80
CA ILE A 144 -5.73 4.08 16.50
C ILE A 144 -5.42 5.56 16.72
N ILE A 145 -4.46 6.09 15.98
CA ILE A 145 -4.07 7.50 16.04
C ILE A 145 -5.04 8.29 15.16
N PRO A 146 -5.81 9.26 15.73
CA PRO A 146 -6.67 10.13 14.94
C PRO A 146 -5.85 10.93 13.91
N ASN A 147 -6.36 11.02 12.68
CA ASN A 147 -5.77 11.81 11.61
C ASN A 147 -6.67 12.94 11.10
N VAL A 148 -7.91 13.00 11.59
CA VAL A 148 -8.87 14.07 11.31
C VAL A 148 -9.38 14.63 12.63
N ASP A 149 -9.13 15.91 12.88
CA ASP A 149 -9.62 16.61 14.09
C ASP A 149 -11.14 16.80 14.01
N ASP A 150 -11.83 16.30 15.03
CA ASP A 150 -13.28 16.43 15.19
C ASP A 150 -13.70 17.48 16.23
N GLY A 151 -12.73 18.25 16.75
CA GLY A 151 -12.93 19.24 17.80
C GLY A 151 -13.02 18.65 19.20
N SER A 152 -12.62 17.40 19.42
CA SER A 152 -12.66 16.74 20.72
C SER A 152 -11.48 17.08 21.63
N CYS A 153 -10.50 17.85 21.16
CA CYS A 153 -9.38 18.35 21.99
C CYS A 153 -9.88 19.38 23.02
N LEU A 154 -10.10 18.96 24.26
CA LEU A 154 -10.72 19.82 25.31
C LEU A 154 -9.81 19.99 26.53
N THR A 155 -9.06 18.96 26.94
CA THR A 155 -8.35 18.90 28.22
C THR A 155 -6.85 18.93 27.99
N LEU A 156 -6.20 20.10 28.22
CA LEU A 156 -4.76 20.22 28.18
C LEU A 156 -4.10 19.29 29.21
N ILE A 157 -3.00 18.66 28.81
CA ILE A 157 -2.16 17.87 29.70
C ILE A 157 -1.38 18.81 30.62
N VAL A 158 -1.47 18.58 31.93
CA VAL A 158 -0.66 19.22 32.96
C VAL A 158 0.04 18.12 33.76
N TYR A 159 1.34 18.01 33.58
CA TYR A 159 2.17 17.05 34.29
C TYR A 159 2.46 17.53 35.71
N GLY A 160 2.53 16.61 36.67
CA GLY A 160 2.89 16.88 38.03
C GLY A 160 2.48 15.76 38.99
N CYS A 161 2.76 15.93 40.28
CA CYS A 161 2.32 14.97 41.27
C CYS A 161 0.79 15.03 41.48
N THR A 162 0.11 13.92 41.18
CA THR A 162 -1.35 13.78 41.33
C THR A 162 -1.78 13.13 42.66
N ASP A 163 -0.85 12.71 43.50
CA ASP A 163 -1.14 12.16 44.83
C ASP A 163 -1.43 13.26 45.82
N VAL A 164 -2.68 13.38 46.31
CA VAL A 164 -3.13 14.38 47.28
C VAL A 164 -2.42 14.28 48.65
N SER A 165 -1.80 13.16 48.95
CA SER A 165 -1.03 12.94 50.20
C SER A 165 0.44 13.36 50.09
N ALA A 166 0.91 13.66 48.88
CA ALA A 166 2.29 14.05 48.66
C ALA A 166 2.55 15.52 49.04
N PHE A 167 3.80 15.80 49.43
CA PHE A 167 4.23 17.14 49.79
C PHE A 167 4.13 18.16 48.65
N ASN A 168 4.41 17.71 47.44
CA ASN A 168 4.40 18.52 46.19
C ASN A 168 3.20 18.24 45.34
N TYR A 169 2.05 17.85 45.95
CA TYR A 169 0.79 17.69 45.21
C TYR A 169 0.46 18.94 44.41
N LEU A 170 0.13 18.75 43.14
CA LEU A 170 -0.26 19.82 42.22
C LEU A 170 -1.74 19.63 41.79
N LEU A 171 -2.60 20.52 42.26
CA LEU A 171 -4.05 20.42 42.02
C LEU A 171 -4.43 20.43 40.53
N GLU A 172 -3.70 21.17 39.72
CA GLU A 172 -3.94 21.31 38.26
C GLU A 172 -3.39 20.13 37.49
N ALA A 173 -2.52 19.29 38.06
CA ALA A 173 -1.95 18.13 37.37
C ALA A 173 -3.03 17.08 37.11
N ASN A 174 -3.09 16.62 35.86
CA ASN A 174 -3.99 15.55 35.42
C ASN A 174 -3.22 14.31 34.88
N VAL A 175 -1.89 14.42 34.73
CA VAL A 175 -1.01 13.31 34.39
C VAL A 175 0.14 13.26 35.38
N ASN A 176 0.30 12.10 36.06
CA ASN A 176 1.40 11.90 37.00
C ASN A 176 2.73 11.82 36.23
N ASP A 177 3.72 12.56 36.70
CA ASP A 177 5.09 12.60 36.15
C ASP A 177 6.12 11.88 37.07
N ASP A 178 5.64 11.12 38.09
CA ASP A 178 6.43 10.41 39.09
C ASP A 178 7.27 11.33 40.00
N SER A 179 6.92 12.62 40.04
CA SER A 179 7.63 13.60 40.85
C SER A 179 7.15 13.63 42.32
N CYS A 180 6.20 12.80 42.72
CA CYS A 180 5.58 12.83 44.01
C CYS A 180 6.61 12.61 45.16
N ILE A 181 6.61 13.54 46.11
CA ILE A 181 7.46 13.47 47.31
C ILE A 181 6.58 13.07 48.50
N ALA A 182 6.88 11.93 49.11
CA ALA A 182 6.13 11.47 50.26
C ALA A 182 6.28 12.44 51.47
N VAL A 183 5.17 12.70 52.14
CA VAL A 183 5.24 13.45 53.40
C VAL A 183 5.83 12.53 54.49
N VAL A 184 6.96 12.93 55.05
CA VAL A 184 7.56 12.27 56.21
C VAL A 184 7.28 13.12 57.45
N GLU A 185 6.44 12.58 58.34
CA GLU A 185 6.14 13.25 59.59
C GLU A 185 7.26 12.98 60.59
N GLY A 186 7.76 14.04 61.22
CA GLY A 186 8.82 13.92 62.24
C GLY A 186 9.27 15.27 62.77
N CYS A 187 10.16 15.25 63.75
CA CYS A 187 10.77 16.47 64.27
C CYS A 187 11.82 16.98 63.30
N THR A 188 11.62 18.20 62.73
CA THR A 188 12.56 18.86 61.85
C THR A 188 13.63 19.72 62.56
N ASP A 189 13.58 19.78 63.87
CA ASP A 189 14.57 20.50 64.66
C ASP A 189 15.75 19.59 65.04
N GLU A 190 16.90 19.84 64.43
CA GLU A 190 18.13 19.07 64.61
C GLU A 190 18.65 19.04 66.03
N THR A 191 18.19 19.95 66.94
CA THR A 191 18.60 20.03 68.32
C THR A 191 17.79 19.13 69.23
N MET A 192 16.71 18.55 68.72
CA MET A 192 15.81 17.71 69.51
C MET A 192 16.21 16.24 69.44
N PHE A 193 16.01 15.51 70.52
CA PHE A 193 16.35 14.10 70.66
C PHE A 193 15.59 13.19 69.68
N ASN A 194 14.39 13.60 69.29
CA ASN A 194 13.53 12.89 68.34
C ASN A 194 13.62 13.44 66.90
N TYR A 195 14.70 14.16 66.57
CA TYR A 195 15.01 14.56 65.21
C TYR A 195 15.14 13.32 64.24
N PHE A 196 14.40 13.29 63.20
CA PHE A 196 14.46 12.22 62.21
C PHE A 196 15.43 12.62 61.09
N HIS A 197 16.56 11.95 61.07
CA HIS A 197 17.53 12.12 59.99
C HIS A 197 17.20 11.11 58.90
N GLU A 198 16.82 11.60 57.71
CA GLU A 198 16.66 10.71 56.54
C GLU A 198 18.00 10.03 56.24
N ILE A 199 17.97 8.70 56.13
CA ILE A 199 19.10 7.88 55.69
C ILE A 199 19.02 7.71 54.20
#